data_8d576777d19df094648d1dafe3d123f4
#
_entry.id   8d576777d19df094648d1dafe3d123f4
#
_cell.length_a   1.000
_cell.length_b   1.000
_cell.length_c   1.000
_cell.angle_alpha   90.00
_cell.angle_beta   90.00
_cell.angle_gamma   90.00
#
_symmetry.space_group_name_H-M   'P 1'
#
loop_
_entity.id
_entity.type
_entity.pdbx_description
1 polymer ?
#
loop_
_entity_poly.entity_id
_entity_poly.type
_entity_poly.pdbx_seq_one_letter_code
_entity_poly.pdbx_strand_id
1 'polypeptide(L)'
;MVRLLVALAIAAAGVAPAAAQAPPPLQVPAIETPEGGAAQAAASPIAPAPQALPAPQAQQDTREAEAIRARLLSRLGRTEEALTAFAALLAKYPDDLALRADHVELLLDAGFTDRAEADLARLLLVDPRSARVRRLQARLEIDRGAPQRAAEILTALVEESPDDIGLRADLASARLAAGRWAQALSVYSDLLERSPDNEDWRAAHRDLLAGYAPRLLYSHLSLYQQQASHHVDEVTWKGWVGEQWWVRAGTRYGQYHQQASAGNPAFTEHIVTPLVEVGFQATRRLLLRAGLEEPVRHETAQTTLRLGGAFDDGRLVTMTLDAAVHEIVTNPVAAIPLRGTRDRVTLDLSRRLADWVVGFAHYEYRHYRASGEELGNAWEAAGRAEVALWRSPPLQVTLIPQLFFEEYTPDAGSPLRDQIAFIRRRDMLGMGLLVGWEVLPGLRVQVGSTGHRDLHRASTSWEVLGEVRWRIRRWVEMRVLYNRNTDGSLLGGTEQLFIANLEILY
;
A
#
# COMPACT_ATOMS: atom_id res chain seq x y z
N MET A 1 17.98 -13.31 21.80
CA MET A 1 17.87 -12.68 20.47
C MET A 1 17.11 -11.35 20.53
N VAL A 2 15.93 -11.28 21.12
CA VAL A 2 15.15 -10.03 21.27
C VAL A 2 15.91 -8.94 22.06
N ARG A 3 16.61 -9.30 23.17
CA ARG A 3 17.44 -8.37 23.95
C ARG A 3 18.63 -7.79 23.18
N LEU A 4 19.17 -8.51 22.21
CA LEU A 4 20.28 -8.06 21.37
C LEU A 4 19.80 -7.06 20.31
N LEU A 5 18.62 -7.24 19.76
CA LEU A 5 18.02 -6.34 18.77
C LEU A 5 17.56 -5.02 19.38
N VAL A 6 17.06 -5.05 20.61
CA VAL A 6 16.73 -3.84 21.40
C VAL A 6 17.99 -3.06 21.74
N ALA A 7 19.08 -3.74 22.09
CA ALA A 7 20.37 -3.09 22.34
C ALA A 7 20.96 -2.43 21.08
N LEU A 8 20.75 -3.03 19.90
CA LEU A 8 21.18 -2.45 18.61
C LEU A 8 20.37 -1.20 18.24
N ALA A 9 19.05 -1.21 18.49
CA ALA A 9 18.19 -0.05 18.24
C ALA A 9 18.51 1.13 19.17
N ILE A 10 18.88 0.86 20.43
CA ILE A 10 19.30 1.88 21.41
C ILE A 10 20.72 2.40 21.11
N ALA A 11 21.61 1.53 20.64
CA ALA A 11 22.97 1.92 20.25
C ALA A 11 23.00 2.78 18.97
N ALA A 12 22.09 2.53 18.03
CA ALA A 12 21.95 3.35 16.82
C ALA A 12 21.46 4.78 17.10
N ALA A 13 20.77 4.99 18.20
CA ALA A 13 20.29 6.32 18.62
C ALA A 13 21.36 7.17 19.33
N GLY A 14 22.52 6.60 19.65
CA GLY A 14 23.59 7.24 20.43
C GLY A 14 24.88 7.58 19.66
N VAL A 15 24.95 7.32 18.36
CA VAL A 15 26.18 7.59 17.58
C VAL A 15 26.12 8.99 16.97
N ALA A 16 26.98 9.89 17.50
CA ALA A 16 27.27 11.17 16.88
C ALA A 16 27.86 10.98 15.47
N PRO A 17 27.50 11.85 14.50
CA PRO A 17 27.96 11.69 13.13
C PRO A 17 29.47 11.92 13.04
N ALA A 18 30.21 10.87 12.72
CA ALA A 18 31.59 11.01 12.23
C ALA A 18 31.51 11.65 10.84
N ALA A 19 32.25 12.75 10.67
CA ALA A 19 32.33 13.48 9.42
C ALA A 19 32.74 12.54 8.26
N ALA A 20 31.83 12.29 7.34
CA ALA A 20 32.14 11.58 6.12
C ALA A 20 32.95 12.49 5.18
N GLN A 21 34.18 12.12 4.93
CA GLN A 21 35.00 12.70 3.87
C GLN A 21 34.33 12.39 2.51
N ALA A 22 34.18 13.42 1.70
CA ALA A 22 33.64 13.29 0.34
C ALA A 22 34.56 12.40 -0.51
N PRO A 23 34.00 11.50 -1.33
CA PRO A 23 34.80 10.71 -2.27
C PRO A 23 35.42 11.63 -3.34
N PRO A 24 36.60 11.30 -3.84
CA PRO A 24 37.29 12.07 -4.87
C PRO A 24 36.49 12.03 -6.19
N PRO A 25 36.55 13.08 -7.01
CA PRO A 25 35.85 13.14 -8.27
C PRO A 25 36.34 12.07 -9.24
N LEU A 26 35.40 11.37 -9.85
CA LEU A 26 35.64 10.41 -10.95
C LEU A 26 36.32 11.15 -12.11
N GLN A 27 37.56 10.79 -12.40
CA GLN A 27 38.27 11.19 -13.60
C GLN A 27 37.66 10.47 -14.79
N VAL A 28 37.03 11.21 -15.70
CA VAL A 28 36.61 10.74 -17.01
C VAL A 28 37.88 10.62 -17.87
N PRO A 29 38.19 9.45 -18.49
CA PRO A 29 39.30 9.35 -19.40
C PRO A 29 39.06 10.21 -20.65
N ALA A 30 40.03 11.04 -20.98
CA ALA A 30 40.04 11.84 -22.20
C ALA A 30 40.10 10.92 -23.43
N ILE A 31 39.16 11.14 -24.35
CA ILE A 31 39.18 10.50 -25.66
C ILE A 31 40.27 11.19 -26.49
N GLU A 32 41.38 10.46 -26.71
CA GLU A 32 42.41 10.90 -27.67
C GLU A 32 41.83 10.88 -29.07
N THR A 33 41.83 12.02 -29.72
CA THR A 33 41.62 12.16 -31.15
C THR A 33 42.91 11.76 -31.88
N PRO A 34 42.89 10.84 -32.82
CA PRO A 34 44.08 10.57 -33.61
C PRO A 34 44.31 11.68 -34.65
N GLU A 35 45.44 12.36 -34.52
CA GLU A 35 45.95 13.29 -35.51
C GLU A 35 46.42 12.55 -36.78
N GLY A 36 46.02 13.11 -37.91
CA GLY A 36 46.63 13.26 -39.20
C GLY A 36 47.53 12.15 -39.77
N GLY A 37 46.98 11.31 -40.60
CA GLY A 37 47.73 10.60 -41.66
C GLY A 37 47.22 11.00 -43.00
N ALA A 38 47.94 11.89 -43.69
CA ALA A 38 47.68 12.21 -45.10
C ALA A 38 48.03 10.99 -45.99
N ALA A 39 47.04 10.25 -46.47
CA ALA A 39 47.19 9.25 -47.47
C ALA A 39 46.59 9.76 -48.80
N GLN A 40 47.41 9.80 -49.83
CA GLN A 40 47.09 10.19 -51.18
C GLN A 40 45.86 9.43 -51.71
N ALA A 41 44.85 10.19 -52.13
CA ALA A 41 43.69 9.66 -52.82
C ALA A 41 44.06 9.17 -54.22
N ALA A 42 44.07 7.85 -54.40
CA ALA A 42 43.93 7.25 -55.71
C ALA A 42 42.47 7.38 -56.16
N ALA A 43 42.26 7.99 -57.32
CA ALA A 43 40.95 8.18 -57.93
C ALA A 43 40.30 6.82 -58.22
N SER A 44 39.32 6.40 -57.46
CA SER A 44 38.42 5.30 -57.83
C SER A 44 37.36 5.79 -58.80
N PRO A 45 36.93 4.98 -59.76
CA PRO A 45 35.97 5.36 -60.79
C PRO A 45 34.63 5.71 -60.13
N ILE A 46 34.01 6.80 -60.58
CA ILE A 46 32.70 7.33 -60.16
C ILE A 46 31.67 6.19 -60.25
N ALA A 47 31.15 5.74 -59.13
CA ALA A 47 30.00 4.85 -59.08
C ALA A 47 28.80 5.53 -59.77
N PRO A 48 27.98 4.77 -60.52
CA PRO A 48 26.80 5.34 -61.13
C PRO A 48 25.90 5.99 -60.10
N ALA A 49 25.37 7.18 -60.41
CA ALA A 49 24.45 7.88 -59.57
C ALA A 49 23.32 6.95 -59.07
N PRO A 50 22.93 7.00 -57.77
CA PRO A 50 21.87 6.16 -57.29
C PRO A 50 20.62 6.36 -58.13
N GLN A 51 20.15 5.26 -58.76
CA GLN A 51 18.92 5.28 -59.56
C GLN A 51 17.79 5.79 -58.63
N ALA A 52 17.09 6.85 -59.06
CA ALA A 52 15.95 7.35 -58.36
C ALA A 52 14.94 6.23 -58.15
N LEU A 53 14.62 5.91 -56.90
CA LEU A 53 13.59 4.94 -56.53
C LEU A 53 12.28 5.29 -57.25
N PRO A 54 11.53 4.30 -57.76
CA PRO A 54 10.24 4.55 -58.39
C PRO A 54 9.33 5.31 -57.40
N ALA A 55 8.54 6.29 -57.88
CA ALA A 55 7.75 7.20 -57.06
C ALA A 55 6.90 6.55 -55.94
N PRO A 56 6.30 5.35 -56.11
CA PRO A 56 5.60 4.64 -55.04
C PRO A 56 6.51 4.17 -53.89
N GLN A 57 7.76 3.73 -54.19
CA GLN A 57 8.72 3.32 -53.16
C GLN A 57 9.24 4.51 -52.36
N ALA A 58 9.53 5.64 -52.98
CA ALA A 58 9.96 6.86 -52.32
C ALA A 58 8.84 7.41 -51.36
N GLN A 59 7.56 7.29 -51.73
CA GLN A 59 6.43 7.64 -50.87
C GLN A 59 6.26 6.68 -49.71
N GLN A 60 6.46 5.38 -49.90
CA GLN A 60 6.43 4.37 -48.84
C GLN A 60 7.55 4.59 -47.81
N ASP A 61 8.78 4.83 -48.29
CA ASP A 61 9.94 5.10 -47.44
C ASP A 61 9.74 6.35 -46.59
N THR A 62 9.12 7.41 -47.16
CA THR A 62 8.81 8.64 -46.44
C THR A 62 7.75 8.41 -45.40
N ARG A 63 6.67 7.67 -45.70
CA ARG A 63 5.59 7.31 -44.76
C ARG A 63 6.14 6.52 -43.58
N GLU A 64 6.98 5.51 -43.88
CA GLU A 64 7.53 4.65 -42.82
C GLU A 64 8.48 5.43 -41.90
N ALA A 65 9.32 6.33 -42.49
CA ALA A 65 10.19 7.19 -41.72
C ALA A 65 9.40 8.17 -40.79
N GLU A 66 8.30 8.77 -41.28
CA GLU A 66 7.41 9.62 -40.51
C GLU A 66 6.71 8.81 -39.36
N ALA A 67 6.28 7.56 -39.65
CA ALA A 67 5.67 6.66 -38.64
C ALA A 67 6.68 6.24 -37.57
N ILE A 68 7.91 5.89 -37.95
CA ILE A 68 8.99 5.58 -37.00
C ILE A 68 9.27 6.80 -36.11
N ARG A 69 9.32 8.02 -36.68
CA ARG A 69 9.51 9.25 -35.90
C ARG A 69 8.40 9.44 -34.89
N ALA A 70 7.14 9.25 -35.26
CA ALA A 70 5.99 9.34 -34.35
C ALA A 70 6.06 8.32 -33.20
N ARG A 71 6.43 7.07 -33.51
CA ARG A 71 6.66 6.03 -32.49
C ARG A 71 7.82 6.36 -31.55
N LEU A 72 8.90 6.94 -32.06
CA LEU A 72 10.04 7.38 -31.24
C LEU A 72 9.64 8.52 -30.29
N LEU A 73 8.85 9.50 -30.77
CA LEU A 73 8.31 10.55 -29.92
C LEU A 73 7.47 9.99 -28.75
N SER A 74 6.63 8.99 -29.04
CA SER A 74 5.87 8.27 -28.00
C SER A 74 6.79 7.62 -26.97
N ARG A 75 7.81 6.86 -27.41
CA ARG A 75 8.77 6.20 -26.49
C ARG A 75 9.60 7.18 -25.66
N LEU A 76 9.85 8.38 -26.17
CA LEU A 76 10.52 9.47 -25.45
C LEU A 76 9.60 10.22 -24.47
N GLY A 77 8.34 9.82 -24.33
CA GLY A 77 7.36 10.47 -23.47
C GLY A 77 6.84 11.80 -24.02
N ARG A 78 7.14 12.15 -25.28
CA ARG A 78 6.67 13.36 -25.96
C ARG A 78 5.28 13.11 -26.57
N THR A 79 4.32 12.78 -25.71
CA THR A 79 3.00 12.24 -26.08
C THR A 79 2.22 13.20 -26.99
N GLU A 80 2.14 14.47 -26.68
CA GLU A 80 1.40 15.45 -27.50
C GLU A 80 1.98 15.62 -28.90
N GLU A 81 3.29 15.60 -29.02
CA GLU A 81 3.95 15.67 -30.33
C GLU A 81 3.74 14.39 -31.14
N ALA A 82 3.77 13.23 -30.45
CA ALA A 82 3.48 11.95 -31.09
C ALA A 82 2.02 11.88 -31.60
N LEU A 83 1.05 12.33 -30.79
CA LEU A 83 -0.37 12.42 -31.18
C LEU A 83 -0.56 13.33 -32.38
N THR A 84 0.10 14.48 -32.39
CA THR A 84 0.05 15.43 -33.54
C THR A 84 0.63 14.81 -34.80
N ALA A 85 1.76 14.10 -34.69
CA ALA A 85 2.40 13.42 -35.81
C ALA A 85 1.52 12.29 -36.38
N PHE A 86 0.92 11.45 -35.52
CA PHE A 86 -0.01 10.40 -35.96
C PHE A 86 -1.28 10.97 -36.59
N ALA A 87 -1.84 12.06 -36.05
CA ALA A 87 -3.00 12.74 -36.65
C ALA A 87 -2.70 13.26 -38.06
N ALA A 88 -1.51 13.87 -38.27
CA ALA A 88 -1.07 14.33 -39.58
C ALA A 88 -0.85 13.17 -40.57
N LEU A 89 -0.28 12.05 -40.11
CA LEU A 89 -0.10 10.84 -40.93
C LEU A 89 -1.45 10.23 -41.32
N LEU A 90 -2.40 10.11 -40.39
CA LEU A 90 -3.73 9.59 -40.65
C LEU A 90 -4.57 10.47 -41.55
N ALA A 91 -4.30 11.79 -41.58
CA ALA A 91 -4.89 12.70 -42.55
C ALA A 91 -4.37 12.48 -43.97
N LYS A 92 -3.07 12.11 -44.13
CA LYS A 92 -2.48 11.76 -45.43
C LYS A 92 -2.85 10.33 -45.87
N TYR A 93 -2.94 9.39 -44.94
CA TYR A 93 -3.13 7.94 -45.17
C TYR A 93 -4.32 7.42 -44.32
N PRO A 94 -5.57 7.81 -44.63
CA PRO A 94 -6.73 7.52 -43.79
C PRO A 94 -7.07 6.04 -43.71
N ASP A 95 -6.70 5.24 -44.70
CA ASP A 95 -6.98 3.81 -44.80
C ASP A 95 -5.85 2.94 -44.25
N ASP A 96 -4.77 3.53 -43.75
CA ASP A 96 -3.67 2.77 -43.16
C ASP A 96 -4.03 2.22 -41.80
N LEU A 97 -4.41 0.93 -41.75
CA LEU A 97 -4.81 0.25 -40.52
C LEU A 97 -3.68 0.12 -39.51
N ALA A 98 -2.44 0.00 -39.96
CA ALA A 98 -1.26 -0.13 -39.10
C ALA A 98 -1.00 1.19 -38.33
N LEU A 99 -1.04 2.33 -39.05
CA LEU A 99 -0.91 3.67 -38.43
C LEU A 99 -2.06 3.95 -37.48
N ARG A 100 -3.28 3.54 -37.82
CA ARG A 100 -4.44 3.70 -36.93
C ARG A 100 -4.32 2.85 -35.67
N ALA A 101 -3.79 1.62 -35.78
CA ALA A 101 -3.56 0.77 -34.62
C ALA A 101 -2.46 1.35 -33.70
N ASP A 102 -1.37 1.91 -34.28
CA ASP A 102 -0.35 2.61 -33.51
C ASP A 102 -0.93 3.86 -32.79
N HIS A 103 -1.81 4.59 -33.45
CA HIS A 103 -2.47 5.75 -32.85
C HIS A 103 -3.40 5.34 -31.70
N VAL A 104 -4.18 4.27 -31.85
CA VAL A 104 -5.00 3.71 -30.76
C VAL A 104 -4.14 3.32 -29.56
N GLU A 105 -3.02 2.65 -29.81
CA GLU A 105 -2.08 2.26 -28.75
C GLU A 105 -1.57 3.48 -27.97
N LEU A 106 -1.15 4.53 -28.67
CA LEU A 106 -0.72 5.78 -28.05
C LEU A 106 -1.84 6.50 -27.29
N LEU A 107 -3.08 6.49 -27.81
CA LEU A 107 -4.24 7.07 -27.13
C LEU A 107 -4.55 6.34 -25.82
N LEU A 108 -4.45 5.02 -25.80
CA LEU A 108 -4.59 4.19 -24.59
C LEU A 108 -3.46 4.47 -23.59
N ASP A 109 -2.20 4.57 -24.06
CA ASP A 109 -1.05 4.93 -23.23
C ASP A 109 -1.22 6.31 -22.56
N ALA A 110 -1.84 7.24 -23.27
CA ALA A 110 -2.11 8.60 -22.82
C ALA A 110 -3.41 8.73 -21.99
N GLY A 111 -4.21 7.67 -21.86
CA GLY A 111 -5.48 7.66 -21.12
C GLY A 111 -6.66 8.31 -21.87
N PHE A 112 -6.54 8.55 -23.18
CA PHE A 112 -7.62 9.12 -24.01
C PHE A 112 -8.56 8.01 -24.52
N THR A 113 -9.24 7.32 -23.60
CA THR A 113 -10.06 6.13 -23.86
C THR A 113 -11.19 6.38 -24.87
N ASP A 114 -11.88 7.51 -24.83
CA ASP A 114 -12.98 7.81 -25.74
C ASP A 114 -12.50 7.97 -27.19
N ARG A 115 -11.33 8.61 -27.38
CA ARG A 115 -10.72 8.75 -28.71
C ARG A 115 -10.17 7.43 -29.24
N ALA A 116 -9.56 6.63 -28.36
CA ALA A 116 -9.09 5.29 -28.68
C ALA A 116 -10.25 4.40 -29.15
N GLU A 117 -11.41 4.46 -28.48
CA GLU A 117 -12.59 3.72 -28.87
C GLU A 117 -13.08 4.07 -30.28
N ALA A 118 -13.17 5.35 -30.62
CA ALA A 118 -13.62 5.79 -31.92
C ALA A 118 -12.74 5.26 -33.07
N ASP A 119 -11.41 5.28 -32.87
CA ASP A 119 -10.48 4.73 -33.87
C ASP A 119 -10.47 3.20 -33.88
N LEU A 120 -10.58 2.57 -32.73
CA LEU A 120 -10.67 1.11 -32.60
C LEU A 120 -11.93 0.56 -33.25
N ALA A 121 -13.08 1.24 -33.11
CA ALA A 121 -14.33 0.86 -33.75
C ALA A 121 -14.18 0.79 -35.29
N ARG A 122 -13.43 1.72 -35.88
CA ARG A 122 -13.12 1.71 -37.33
C ARG A 122 -12.25 0.51 -37.71
N LEU A 123 -11.24 0.19 -36.88
CA LEU A 123 -10.37 -0.97 -37.10
C LEU A 123 -11.17 -2.28 -37.04
N LEU A 124 -12.07 -2.42 -36.08
CA LEU A 124 -12.92 -3.61 -35.90
C LEU A 124 -13.92 -3.81 -37.04
N LEU A 125 -14.36 -2.72 -37.70
CA LEU A 125 -15.24 -2.80 -38.87
C LEU A 125 -14.50 -3.35 -40.10
N VAL A 126 -13.19 -3.05 -40.23
CA VAL A 126 -12.38 -3.44 -41.41
C VAL A 126 -11.72 -4.79 -41.20
N ASP A 127 -11.13 -5.02 -40.01
CA ASP A 127 -10.40 -6.25 -39.70
C ASP A 127 -10.73 -6.77 -38.28
N PRO A 128 -11.93 -7.35 -38.08
CA PRO A 128 -12.36 -7.83 -36.75
C PRO A 128 -11.60 -9.06 -36.26
N ARG A 129 -10.86 -9.74 -37.14
CA ARG A 129 -10.08 -10.96 -36.79
C ARG A 129 -8.63 -10.68 -36.50
N SER A 130 -8.14 -9.47 -36.73
CA SER A 130 -6.77 -9.12 -36.44
C SER A 130 -6.43 -9.31 -34.96
N ALA A 131 -5.45 -10.14 -34.65
CA ALA A 131 -5.00 -10.37 -33.30
C ALA A 131 -4.56 -9.06 -32.63
N ARG A 132 -3.90 -8.15 -33.37
CA ARG A 132 -3.49 -6.84 -32.88
C ARG A 132 -4.69 -5.96 -32.51
N VAL A 133 -5.71 -5.92 -33.36
CA VAL A 133 -6.92 -5.11 -33.11
C VAL A 133 -7.68 -5.65 -31.90
N ARG A 134 -7.85 -6.96 -31.78
CA ARG A 134 -8.49 -7.62 -30.63
C ARG A 134 -7.68 -7.42 -29.33
N ARG A 135 -6.36 -7.41 -29.41
CA ARG A 135 -5.49 -7.09 -28.26
C ARG A 135 -5.69 -5.66 -27.79
N LEU A 136 -5.78 -4.67 -28.71
CA LEU A 136 -6.12 -3.28 -28.37
C LEU A 136 -7.53 -3.16 -27.78
N GLN A 137 -8.49 -3.94 -28.30
CA GLN A 137 -9.84 -4.01 -27.73
C GLN A 137 -9.81 -4.51 -26.28
N ALA A 138 -9.07 -5.58 -26.00
CA ALA A 138 -8.95 -6.09 -24.64
C ALA A 138 -8.33 -5.05 -23.70
N ARG A 139 -7.34 -4.29 -24.16
CA ARG A 139 -6.74 -3.22 -23.38
C ARG A 139 -7.75 -2.11 -23.09
N LEU A 140 -8.51 -1.66 -24.09
CA LEU A 140 -9.58 -0.67 -23.91
C LEU A 140 -10.62 -1.14 -22.88
N GLU A 141 -11.01 -2.43 -22.91
CA GLU A 141 -11.96 -3.00 -21.93
C GLU A 141 -11.39 -2.94 -20.48
N ILE A 142 -10.08 -3.14 -20.29
CA ILE A 142 -9.45 -2.97 -18.97
C ILE A 142 -9.55 -1.52 -18.51
N ASP A 143 -9.21 -0.56 -19.37
CA ASP A 143 -9.21 0.87 -19.07
C ASP A 143 -10.64 1.40 -18.77
N ARG A 144 -11.65 0.76 -19.33
CA ARG A 144 -13.08 1.00 -19.07
C ARG A 144 -13.62 0.33 -17.83
N GLY A 145 -12.82 -0.47 -17.14
CA GLY A 145 -13.25 -1.20 -15.94
C GLY A 145 -14.05 -2.47 -16.23
N ALA A 146 -13.94 -3.04 -17.44
CA ALA A 146 -14.53 -4.31 -17.85
C ALA A 146 -13.46 -5.41 -18.09
N PRO A 147 -12.58 -5.70 -17.10
CA PRO A 147 -11.45 -6.61 -17.28
C PRO A 147 -11.87 -8.07 -17.53
N GLN A 148 -13.10 -8.46 -17.17
CA GLN A 148 -13.63 -9.78 -17.47
C GLN A 148 -13.74 -9.99 -18.99
N ARG A 149 -14.28 -8.97 -19.72
CA ARG A 149 -14.36 -9.00 -21.19
C ARG A 149 -12.98 -9.03 -21.83
N ALA A 150 -12.05 -8.26 -21.28
CA ALA A 150 -10.64 -8.31 -21.74
C ALA A 150 -10.04 -9.72 -21.61
N ALA A 151 -10.26 -10.37 -20.46
CA ALA A 151 -9.77 -11.72 -20.22
C ALA A 151 -10.41 -12.75 -21.19
N GLU A 152 -11.69 -12.60 -21.55
CA GLU A 152 -12.35 -13.44 -22.54
C GLU A 152 -11.74 -13.27 -23.93
N ILE A 153 -11.52 -12.03 -24.38
CA ILE A 153 -10.89 -11.73 -25.68
C ILE A 153 -9.47 -12.30 -25.73
N LEU A 154 -8.69 -12.09 -24.67
CA LEU A 154 -7.29 -12.57 -24.61
C LEU A 154 -7.21 -14.09 -24.45
N THR A 155 -8.18 -14.74 -23.79
CA THR A 155 -8.26 -16.20 -23.74
C THR A 155 -8.40 -16.79 -25.14
N ALA A 156 -9.34 -16.25 -25.93
CA ALA A 156 -9.52 -16.70 -27.32
C ALA A 156 -8.27 -16.44 -28.18
N LEU A 157 -7.56 -15.32 -27.99
CA LEU A 157 -6.32 -15.04 -28.71
C LEU A 157 -5.20 -16.01 -28.33
N VAL A 158 -5.08 -16.36 -27.05
CA VAL A 158 -4.09 -17.34 -26.56
C VAL A 158 -4.41 -18.75 -27.09
N GLU A 159 -5.68 -19.12 -27.24
CA GLU A 159 -6.10 -20.39 -27.86
C GLU A 159 -5.72 -20.43 -29.35
N GLU A 160 -5.83 -19.31 -30.05
CA GLU A 160 -5.41 -19.19 -31.47
C GLU A 160 -3.89 -19.18 -31.62
N SER A 161 -3.14 -18.65 -30.62
CA SER A 161 -1.69 -18.50 -30.65
C SER A 161 -1.07 -18.86 -29.29
N PRO A 162 -1.02 -20.15 -28.92
CA PRO A 162 -0.63 -20.58 -27.57
C PRO A 162 0.84 -20.32 -27.24
N ASP A 163 1.70 -20.12 -28.22
CA ASP A 163 3.12 -19.83 -28.04
C ASP A 163 3.45 -18.35 -27.94
N ASP A 164 2.47 -17.47 -28.16
CA ASP A 164 2.67 -16.03 -28.00
C ASP A 164 2.75 -15.66 -26.50
N ILE A 165 3.99 -15.46 -26.08
CA ILE A 165 4.33 -15.10 -24.70
C ILE A 165 3.72 -13.74 -24.31
N GLY A 166 3.64 -12.80 -25.26
CA GLY A 166 3.06 -11.47 -25.03
C GLY A 166 1.57 -11.54 -24.74
N LEU A 167 0.82 -12.33 -25.51
CA LEU A 167 -0.62 -12.54 -25.27
C LEU A 167 -0.90 -13.23 -23.93
N ARG A 168 -0.05 -14.19 -23.53
CA ARG A 168 -0.16 -14.81 -22.21
C ARG A 168 0.08 -13.82 -21.08
N ALA A 169 1.07 -12.94 -21.19
CA ALA A 169 1.34 -11.91 -20.20
C ALA A 169 0.17 -10.90 -20.09
N ASP A 170 -0.41 -10.52 -21.24
CA ASP A 170 -1.60 -9.66 -21.25
C ASP A 170 -2.81 -10.37 -20.61
N LEU A 171 -3.00 -11.67 -20.89
CA LEU A 171 -4.05 -12.47 -20.25
C LEU A 171 -3.89 -12.55 -18.72
N ALA A 172 -2.64 -12.73 -18.23
CA ALA A 172 -2.37 -12.71 -16.81
C ALA A 172 -2.74 -11.36 -16.19
N SER A 173 -2.38 -10.26 -16.85
CA SER A 173 -2.73 -8.90 -16.40
C SER A 173 -4.23 -8.65 -16.40
N ALA A 174 -4.96 -9.10 -17.43
CA ALA A 174 -6.41 -8.99 -17.51
C ALA A 174 -7.12 -9.83 -16.44
N ARG A 175 -6.65 -11.07 -16.20
CA ARG A 175 -7.17 -11.93 -15.13
C ARG A 175 -6.96 -11.30 -13.76
N LEU A 176 -5.78 -10.72 -13.52
CA LEU A 176 -5.50 -10.00 -12.29
C LEU A 176 -6.43 -8.79 -12.12
N ALA A 177 -6.61 -8.00 -13.18
CA ALA A 177 -7.55 -6.88 -13.18
C ALA A 177 -9.00 -7.32 -12.91
N ALA A 178 -9.38 -8.53 -13.36
CA ALA A 178 -10.68 -9.14 -13.11
C ALA A 178 -10.82 -9.77 -11.71
N GLY A 179 -9.79 -9.69 -10.86
CA GLY A 179 -9.76 -10.32 -9.53
C GLY A 179 -9.46 -11.82 -9.55
N ARG A 180 -9.08 -12.38 -10.71
CA ARG A 180 -8.73 -13.80 -10.89
C ARG A 180 -7.26 -14.03 -10.60
N TRP A 181 -6.84 -13.67 -9.39
CA TRP A 181 -5.43 -13.67 -8.99
C TRP A 181 -4.77 -15.06 -9.06
N ALA A 182 -5.49 -16.14 -8.72
CA ALA A 182 -4.95 -17.49 -8.76
C ALA A 182 -4.63 -17.93 -10.20
N GLN A 183 -5.53 -17.59 -11.14
CA GLN A 183 -5.32 -17.86 -12.56
C GLN A 183 -4.18 -17.00 -13.13
N ALA A 184 -4.05 -15.72 -12.69
CA ALA A 184 -2.94 -14.87 -13.08
C ALA A 184 -1.60 -15.41 -12.54
N LEU A 185 -1.57 -15.86 -11.28
CA LEU A 185 -0.39 -16.44 -10.64
C LEU A 185 0.11 -17.68 -11.41
N SER A 186 -0.80 -18.59 -11.78
CA SER A 186 -0.45 -19.77 -12.59
C SER A 186 0.20 -19.36 -13.92
N VAL A 187 -0.39 -18.37 -14.63
CA VAL A 187 0.19 -17.92 -15.92
C VAL A 187 1.56 -17.27 -15.72
N TYR A 188 1.75 -16.44 -14.67
CA TYR A 188 3.08 -15.87 -14.41
C TYR A 188 4.10 -16.93 -14.01
N SER A 189 3.70 -18.00 -13.31
CA SER A 189 4.57 -19.14 -13.02
C SER A 189 5.04 -19.82 -14.33
N ASP A 190 4.11 -20.13 -15.24
CA ASP A 190 4.42 -20.73 -16.54
C ASP A 190 5.32 -19.82 -17.42
N LEU A 191 5.10 -18.50 -17.36
CA LEU A 191 5.92 -17.52 -18.07
C LEU A 191 7.35 -17.49 -17.53
N LEU A 192 7.51 -17.58 -16.20
CA LEU A 192 8.83 -17.59 -15.55
C LEU A 192 9.58 -18.89 -15.74
N GLU A 193 8.91 -20.03 -15.94
CA GLU A 193 9.57 -21.28 -16.34
C GLU A 193 10.24 -21.14 -17.73
N ARG A 194 9.61 -20.39 -18.64
CA ARG A 194 10.13 -20.15 -19.98
C ARG A 194 11.15 -19.00 -20.05
N SER A 195 11.00 -18.00 -19.22
CA SER A 195 11.85 -16.80 -19.20
C SER A 195 12.11 -16.34 -17.76
N PRO A 196 13.00 -17.06 -17.02
CA PRO A 196 13.23 -16.83 -15.61
C PRO A 196 13.85 -15.45 -15.28
N ASP A 197 14.46 -14.79 -16.26
CA ASP A 197 15.15 -13.52 -16.12
C ASP A 197 14.27 -12.28 -16.36
N ASN A 198 12.99 -12.48 -16.70
CA ASN A 198 12.09 -11.36 -16.91
C ASN A 198 11.73 -10.71 -15.56
N GLU A 199 12.23 -9.51 -15.34
CA GLU A 199 12.07 -8.75 -14.09
C GLU A 199 10.61 -8.35 -13.82
N ASP A 200 9.86 -7.95 -14.85
CA ASP A 200 8.46 -7.50 -14.71
C ASP A 200 7.57 -8.66 -14.27
N TRP A 201 7.74 -9.84 -14.86
CA TRP A 201 6.96 -11.02 -14.47
C TRP A 201 7.36 -11.53 -13.08
N ARG A 202 8.66 -11.46 -12.75
CA ARG A 202 9.13 -11.77 -11.39
C ARG A 202 8.54 -10.81 -10.37
N ALA A 203 8.44 -9.52 -10.68
CA ALA A 203 7.82 -8.53 -9.81
C ALA A 203 6.32 -8.83 -9.64
N ALA A 204 5.57 -9.00 -10.74
CA ALA A 204 4.15 -9.32 -10.69
C ALA A 204 3.85 -10.61 -9.91
N HIS A 205 4.63 -11.69 -10.16
CA HIS A 205 4.50 -12.94 -9.44
C HIS A 205 4.78 -12.78 -7.93
N ARG A 206 5.82 -12.05 -7.55
CA ARG A 206 6.13 -11.77 -6.15
C ARG A 206 5.04 -10.97 -5.46
N ASP A 207 4.50 -9.95 -6.14
CA ASP A 207 3.45 -9.10 -5.59
C ASP A 207 2.15 -9.90 -5.38
N LEU A 208 1.83 -10.81 -6.29
CA LEU A 208 0.71 -11.73 -6.13
C LEU A 208 0.92 -12.68 -4.93
N LEU A 209 2.09 -13.29 -4.80
CA LEU A 209 2.39 -14.12 -3.63
C LEU A 209 2.32 -13.30 -2.34
N ALA A 210 2.92 -12.12 -2.31
CA ALA A 210 2.87 -11.23 -1.14
C ALA A 210 1.43 -10.83 -0.76
N GLY A 211 0.54 -10.66 -1.76
CA GLY A 211 -0.86 -10.31 -1.55
C GLY A 211 -1.75 -11.48 -1.10
N TYR A 212 -1.52 -12.65 -1.66
CA TYR A 212 -2.48 -13.76 -1.61
C TYR A 212 -1.94 -15.07 -1.02
N ALA A 213 -0.63 -15.22 -0.83
CA ALA A 213 -0.08 -16.42 -0.17
C ALA A 213 -0.65 -16.58 1.24
N PRO A 214 -0.87 -17.81 1.70
CA PRO A 214 -1.18 -18.06 3.09
C PRO A 214 -0.07 -17.51 3.98
N ARG A 215 -0.44 -16.97 5.14
CA ARG A 215 0.51 -16.34 6.05
C ARG A 215 0.22 -16.65 7.51
N LEU A 216 1.27 -16.78 8.27
CA LEU A 216 1.25 -16.81 9.72
C LEU A 216 1.74 -15.44 10.22
N LEU A 217 0.95 -14.81 11.08
CA LEU A 217 1.30 -13.57 11.73
C LEU A 217 1.42 -13.83 13.24
N TYR A 218 2.57 -13.51 13.81
CA TYR A 218 2.75 -13.33 15.24
C TYR A 218 2.87 -11.84 15.52
N SER A 219 2.11 -11.36 16.50
CA SER A 219 2.15 -9.98 16.98
C SER A 219 2.31 -9.97 18.49
N HIS A 220 3.26 -9.20 18.98
CA HIS A 220 3.44 -8.91 20.39
C HIS A 220 3.25 -7.42 20.62
N LEU A 221 2.41 -7.04 21.60
CA LEU A 221 2.20 -5.69 22.05
C LEU A 221 2.47 -5.61 23.55
N SER A 222 3.28 -4.64 23.97
CA SER A 222 3.44 -4.27 25.38
C SER A 222 3.13 -2.80 25.53
N LEU A 223 2.21 -2.46 26.42
CA LEU A 223 1.89 -1.10 26.79
C LEU A 223 2.15 -0.92 28.28
N TYR A 224 2.96 0.07 28.60
CA TYR A 224 3.29 0.47 29.96
C TYR A 224 2.76 1.87 30.22
N GLN A 225 1.93 1.99 31.25
CA GLN A 225 1.38 3.23 31.79
C GLN A 225 1.80 3.38 33.25
N GLN A 226 1.59 4.54 33.85
CA GLN A 226 2.07 4.82 35.21
C GLN A 226 1.61 3.80 36.27
N GLN A 227 0.38 3.32 36.17
CA GLN A 227 -0.22 2.41 37.15
C GLN A 227 -0.73 1.10 36.53
N ALA A 228 -0.56 0.91 35.23
CA ALA A 228 -1.04 -0.25 34.52
C ALA A 228 -0.04 -0.70 33.45
N SER A 229 -0.03 -1.99 33.18
CA SER A 229 0.63 -2.54 32.01
C SER A 229 -0.20 -3.65 31.40
N HIS A 230 -0.10 -3.79 30.10
CA HIS A 230 -0.63 -4.97 29.45
C HIS A 230 0.33 -5.49 28.38
N HIS A 231 0.32 -6.81 28.25
CA HIS A 231 1.07 -7.56 27.27
C HIS A 231 0.08 -8.41 26.48
N VAL A 232 0.15 -8.33 25.16
CA VAL A 232 -0.75 -9.07 24.29
C VAL A 232 0.07 -9.78 23.23
N ASP A 233 -0.07 -11.10 23.19
CA ASP A 233 0.49 -11.95 22.14
C ASP A 233 -0.65 -12.44 21.27
N GLU A 234 -0.53 -12.31 19.96
CA GLU A 234 -1.50 -12.81 19.00
C GLU A 234 -0.81 -13.65 17.94
N VAL A 235 -1.34 -14.85 17.71
CA VAL A 235 -0.93 -15.71 16.58
C VAL A 235 -2.15 -15.92 15.70
N THR A 236 -2.04 -15.55 14.44
CA THR A 236 -3.10 -15.75 13.46
C THR A 236 -2.56 -16.33 12.17
N TRP A 237 -3.33 -17.22 11.60
CA TRP A 237 -3.20 -17.69 10.24
C TRP A 237 -4.23 -16.99 9.35
N LYS A 238 -3.82 -16.64 8.13
CA LYS A 238 -4.72 -16.12 7.08
C LYS A 238 -4.47 -16.88 5.79
N GLY A 239 -5.55 -17.32 5.15
CA GLY A 239 -5.49 -18.01 3.85
C GLY A 239 -6.69 -17.68 2.99
N TRP A 240 -6.56 -17.88 1.68
CA TRP A 240 -7.62 -17.66 0.71
C TRP A 240 -8.36 -18.96 0.40
N VAL A 241 -9.69 -18.85 0.27
CA VAL A 241 -10.60 -19.92 -0.15
C VAL A 241 -11.19 -19.48 -1.50
N GLY A 242 -10.62 -19.99 -2.58
CA GLY A 242 -10.89 -19.45 -3.92
C GLY A 242 -10.29 -18.07 -4.13
N GLU A 243 -10.87 -17.26 -5.01
CA GLU A 243 -10.32 -15.95 -5.42
C GLU A 243 -10.95 -14.76 -4.70
N GLN A 244 -12.08 -14.97 -4.02
CA GLN A 244 -12.86 -13.88 -3.41
C GLN A 244 -12.95 -13.98 -1.89
N TRP A 245 -12.81 -15.16 -1.31
CA TRP A 245 -12.94 -15.37 0.11
C TRP A 245 -11.60 -15.60 0.76
N TRP A 246 -11.40 -15.06 1.94
CA TRP A 246 -10.29 -15.42 2.81
C TRP A 246 -10.78 -15.67 4.23
N VAL A 247 -10.03 -16.45 4.95
CA VAL A 247 -10.28 -16.77 6.35
C VAL A 247 -9.04 -16.40 7.15
N ARG A 248 -9.22 -15.77 8.30
CA ARG A 248 -8.21 -15.56 9.32
C ARG A 248 -8.69 -16.22 10.58
N ALA A 249 -7.86 -17.03 11.21
CA ALA A 249 -8.16 -17.69 12.48
C ALA A 249 -6.93 -17.66 13.37
N GLY A 250 -7.14 -17.61 14.68
CA GLY A 250 -6.05 -17.60 15.62
C GLY A 250 -6.50 -17.40 17.05
N THR A 251 -5.55 -17.00 17.87
CA THR A 251 -5.77 -16.72 19.27
C THR A 251 -4.95 -15.53 19.72
N ARG A 252 -5.52 -14.77 20.64
CA ARG A 252 -4.88 -13.68 21.35
C ARG A 252 -4.79 -14.04 22.83
N TYR A 253 -3.62 -13.89 23.43
CA TYR A 253 -3.40 -14.02 24.85
C TYR A 253 -3.03 -12.64 25.40
N GLY A 254 -3.84 -12.11 26.32
CA GLY A 254 -3.62 -10.86 27.00
C GLY A 254 -3.33 -11.04 28.47
N GLN A 255 -2.28 -10.39 28.97
CA GLN A 255 -1.98 -10.25 30.38
C GLN A 255 -2.09 -8.78 30.76
N TYR A 256 -2.98 -8.47 31.70
CA TYR A 256 -3.33 -7.13 32.14
C TYR A 256 -3.03 -6.99 33.63
N HIS A 257 -2.27 -5.96 33.97
CA HIS A 257 -1.87 -5.70 35.34
C HIS A 257 -2.19 -4.26 35.70
N GLN A 258 -2.76 -4.06 36.89
CA GLN A 258 -2.97 -2.74 37.48
C GLN A 258 -2.42 -2.74 38.89
N GLN A 259 -1.69 -1.67 39.25
CA GLN A 259 -1.26 -1.40 40.61
C GLN A 259 -2.44 -0.84 41.45
N ALA A 260 -2.38 -1.03 42.74
CA ALA A 260 -3.36 -0.42 43.63
C ALA A 260 -3.32 1.10 43.51
N SER A 261 -4.49 1.71 43.40
CA SER A 261 -4.67 3.16 43.37
C SER A 261 -5.89 3.55 44.22
N ALA A 262 -6.07 4.85 44.46
CA ALA A 262 -7.22 5.32 45.28
C ALA A 262 -8.55 4.86 44.64
N GLY A 263 -9.23 3.94 45.32
CA GLY A 263 -10.52 3.38 44.88
C GLY A 263 -10.43 2.11 44.01
N ASN A 264 -9.24 1.70 43.57
CA ASN A 264 -9.06 0.49 42.74
C ASN A 264 -8.02 -0.44 43.37
N PRO A 265 -8.34 -1.72 43.68
CA PRO A 265 -7.36 -2.70 44.14
C PRO A 265 -6.40 -3.09 43.04
N ALA A 266 -5.22 -3.56 43.43
CA ALA A 266 -4.30 -4.20 42.44
C ALA A 266 -4.92 -5.49 41.92
N PHE A 267 -4.73 -5.78 40.64
CA PHE A 267 -5.15 -7.04 40.03
C PHE A 267 -4.23 -7.45 38.88
N THR A 268 -4.27 -8.71 38.55
CA THR A 268 -3.70 -9.26 37.32
C THR A 268 -4.74 -10.18 36.68
N GLU A 269 -5.02 -9.98 35.42
CA GLU A 269 -6.00 -10.75 34.65
C GLU A 269 -5.35 -11.32 33.39
N HIS A 270 -5.74 -12.54 33.04
CA HIS A 270 -5.33 -13.23 31.84
C HIS A 270 -6.56 -13.51 30.98
N ILE A 271 -6.52 -13.08 29.72
CA ILE A 271 -7.64 -13.24 28.79
C ILE A 271 -7.12 -13.98 27.55
N VAL A 272 -7.71 -15.14 27.25
CA VAL A 272 -7.49 -15.87 26.00
C VAL A 272 -8.65 -15.57 25.07
N THR A 273 -8.35 -15.13 23.86
CA THR A 273 -9.37 -14.74 22.88
C THR A 273 -9.16 -15.51 21.58
N PRO A 274 -9.82 -16.66 21.40
CA PRO A 274 -9.97 -17.23 20.07
C PRO A 274 -10.64 -16.25 19.14
N LEU A 275 -10.20 -16.22 17.90
CA LEU A 275 -10.77 -15.32 16.89
C LEU A 275 -10.87 -16.04 15.55
N VAL A 276 -11.91 -15.70 14.81
CA VAL A 276 -12.10 -16.05 13.42
C VAL A 276 -12.68 -14.87 12.65
N GLU A 277 -12.15 -14.62 11.48
CA GLU A 277 -12.61 -13.56 10.60
C GLU A 277 -12.70 -14.12 9.17
N VAL A 278 -13.77 -13.77 8.47
CA VAL A 278 -13.98 -14.11 7.06
C VAL A 278 -14.08 -12.81 6.28
N GLY A 279 -13.38 -12.74 5.18
CA GLY A 279 -13.46 -11.61 4.26
C GLY A 279 -13.92 -12.03 2.88
N PHE A 280 -14.64 -11.13 2.23
CA PHE A 280 -15.15 -11.28 0.87
C PHE A 280 -14.69 -10.10 0.02
N GLN A 281 -13.87 -10.38 -0.98
CA GLN A 281 -13.45 -9.41 -2.00
C GLN A 281 -14.55 -9.26 -3.03
N ALA A 282 -15.50 -8.34 -2.80
CA ALA A 282 -16.65 -8.12 -3.68
C ALA A 282 -16.23 -7.59 -5.05
N THR A 283 -15.26 -6.69 -5.07
CA THR A 283 -14.59 -6.18 -6.28
C THR A 283 -13.11 -5.98 -5.97
N ARG A 284 -12.29 -5.68 -6.98
CA ARG A 284 -10.89 -5.32 -6.74
C ARG A 284 -10.71 -4.16 -5.74
N ARG A 285 -11.73 -3.31 -5.60
CA ARG A 285 -11.71 -2.09 -4.77
C ARG A 285 -12.48 -2.21 -3.47
N LEU A 286 -13.35 -3.22 -3.33
CA LEU A 286 -14.24 -3.35 -2.17
C LEU A 286 -14.04 -4.69 -1.49
N LEU A 287 -13.60 -4.64 -0.25
CA LEU A 287 -13.50 -5.76 0.68
C LEU A 287 -14.56 -5.61 1.76
N LEU A 288 -15.26 -6.69 2.08
CA LEU A 288 -16.14 -6.82 3.23
C LEU A 288 -15.57 -7.86 4.18
N ARG A 289 -15.78 -7.70 5.48
CA ARG A 289 -15.30 -8.65 6.49
C ARG A 289 -16.28 -8.77 7.64
N ALA A 290 -16.32 -9.98 8.21
CA ALA A 290 -17.05 -10.28 9.43
C ALA A 290 -16.22 -11.19 10.31
N GLY A 291 -16.21 -10.96 11.62
CA GLY A 291 -15.41 -11.72 12.56
C GLY A 291 -16.11 -11.93 13.88
N LEU A 292 -15.70 -12.98 14.56
CA LEU A 292 -16.09 -13.32 15.92
C LEU A 292 -14.84 -13.46 16.77
N GLU A 293 -14.88 -12.87 17.94
CA GLU A 293 -13.87 -13.04 19.00
C GLU A 293 -14.60 -13.50 20.25
N GLU A 294 -14.02 -14.47 20.93
CA GLU A 294 -14.60 -15.00 22.15
C GLU A 294 -13.60 -14.91 23.32
N PRO A 295 -13.48 -13.73 23.96
CA PRO A 295 -12.62 -13.56 25.11
C PRO A 295 -13.08 -14.45 26.26
N VAL A 296 -12.25 -15.40 26.67
CA VAL A 296 -12.50 -16.32 27.77
C VAL A 296 -11.87 -15.76 29.03
N ARG A 297 -12.70 -15.49 30.04
CA ARG A 297 -12.32 -15.03 31.37
C ARG A 297 -12.88 -16.01 32.38
N HIS A 298 -12.06 -16.55 33.26
CA HIS A 298 -12.39 -17.48 34.35
C HIS A 298 -13.66 -18.34 34.19
N GLU A 299 -14.85 -17.80 34.05
CA GLU A 299 -16.10 -18.57 33.94
C GLU A 299 -17.11 -17.94 32.95
N THR A 300 -16.78 -16.82 32.31
CA THR A 300 -17.70 -16.13 31.40
C THR A 300 -17.06 -15.85 30.05
N ALA A 301 -17.64 -16.41 29.02
CA ALA A 301 -17.32 -16.04 27.64
C ALA A 301 -18.23 -14.88 27.22
N GLN A 302 -17.67 -13.93 26.48
CA GLN A 302 -18.41 -12.82 25.91
C GLN A 302 -18.06 -12.67 24.45
N THR A 303 -19.00 -12.97 23.57
CA THR A 303 -18.78 -12.90 22.13
C THR A 303 -18.73 -11.47 21.64
N THR A 304 -17.65 -11.10 20.98
CA THR A 304 -17.51 -9.85 20.23
C THR A 304 -17.80 -10.13 18.76
N LEU A 305 -18.75 -9.41 18.18
CA LEU A 305 -19.00 -9.40 16.74
C LEU A 305 -18.26 -8.23 16.11
N ARG A 306 -17.53 -8.49 15.03
CA ARG A 306 -16.87 -7.48 14.21
C ARG A 306 -17.43 -7.50 12.78
N LEU A 307 -17.72 -6.32 12.25
CA LEU A 307 -18.10 -6.12 10.87
C LEU A 307 -17.24 -5.03 10.28
N GLY A 308 -16.84 -5.15 9.04
CA GLY A 308 -16.01 -4.12 8.43
C GLY A 308 -16.06 -4.16 6.92
N GLY A 309 -15.58 -3.07 6.34
CA GLY A 309 -15.40 -2.93 4.90
C GLY A 309 -14.22 -2.01 4.61
N ALA A 310 -13.56 -2.27 3.51
CA ALA A 310 -12.49 -1.42 3.00
C ALA A 310 -12.71 -1.13 1.53
N PHE A 311 -12.54 0.12 1.16
CA PHE A 311 -12.58 0.58 -0.22
C PHE A 311 -11.24 1.24 -0.56
N ASP A 312 -10.68 0.85 -1.71
CA ASP A 312 -9.46 1.43 -2.24
C ASP A 312 -9.63 1.66 -3.74
N ASP A 313 -9.60 2.91 -4.19
CA ASP A 313 -9.71 3.24 -5.60
C ASP A 313 -8.42 2.92 -6.40
N GLY A 314 -7.36 2.50 -5.70
CA GLY A 314 -6.06 2.15 -6.26
C GLY A 314 -5.22 3.36 -6.70
N ARG A 315 -5.70 4.60 -6.51
CA ARG A 315 -5.03 5.83 -6.95
C ARG A 315 -4.92 6.89 -5.85
N LEU A 316 -6.05 7.35 -5.35
CA LEU A 316 -6.09 8.56 -4.51
C LEU A 316 -6.71 8.37 -3.14
N VAL A 317 -7.68 7.47 -3.01
CA VAL A 317 -8.53 7.36 -1.80
C VAL A 317 -8.58 5.94 -1.28
N THR A 318 -8.32 5.77 0.01
CA THR A 318 -8.67 4.55 0.75
C THR A 318 -9.62 4.89 1.89
N MET A 319 -10.59 4.04 2.13
CA MET A 319 -11.57 4.20 3.21
C MET A 319 -11.77 2.85 3.90
N THR A 320 -11.79 2.84 5.21
CA THR A 320 -12.11 1.67 6.02
C THR A 320 -13.20 2.03 7.01
N LEU A 321 -14.23 1.20 7.07
CA LEU A 321 -15.30 1.29 8.05
C LEU A 321 -15.30 -0.01 8.86
N ASP A 322 -15.23 0.09 10.18
CA ASP A 322 -15.28 -1.03 11.11
C ASP A 322 -16.28 -0.79 12.22
N ALA A 323 -16.99 -1.84 12.60
CA ALA A 323 -17.87 -1.87 13.74
C ALA A 323 -17.54 -3.09 14.62
N ALA A 324 -17.56 -2.92 15.91
CA ALA A 324 -17.46 -3.99 16.88
C ALA A 324 -18.57 -3.84 17.93
N VAL A 325 -19.19 -4.96 18.28
CA VAL A 325 -20.25 -5.02 19.30
C VAL A 325 -19.77 -5.92 20.44
N HIS A 326 -19.96 -5.48 21.67
CA HIS A 326 -19.52 -6.15 22.90
C HIS A 326 -18.00 -6.40 22.97
N GLU A 327 -17.19 -5.50 22.40
CA GLU A 327 -15.74 -5.57 22.51
C GLU A 327 -15.30 -5.34 23.97
N ILE A 328 -14.42 -6.19 24.51
CA ILE A 328 -13.88 -5.99 25.85
C ILE A 328 -13.05 -4.71 25.90
N VAL A 329 -13.28 -3.90 26.92
CA VAL A 329 -12.46 -2.73 27.20
C VAL A 329 -11.23 -3.15 28.00
N THR A 330 -10.08 -3.08 27.37
CA THR A 330 -8.78 -3.40 27.97
C THR A 330 -7.94 -2.15 28.28
N ASN A 331 -8.37 -1.00 27.77
CA ASN A 331 -7.82 0.30 28.07
C ASN A 331 -8.99 1.30 28.27
N PRO A 332 -9.22 1.83 29.45
CA PRO A 332 -8.44 1.63 30.69
C PRO A 332 -8.55 0.22 31.28
N VAL A 333 -7.43 -0.27 31.82
CA VAL A 333 -7.32 -1.62 32.41
C VAL A 333 -8.31 -1.80 33.57
N ALA A 334 -8.63 -0.72 34.30
CA ALA A 334 -9.63 -0.70 35.36
C ALA A 334 -11.05 -1.16 34.97
N ALA A 335 -11.37 -1.13 33.67
CA ALA A 335 -12.64 -1.63 33.14
C ALA A 335 -12.72 -3.18 33.15
N ILE A 336 -11.59 -3.87 33.19
CA ILE A 336 -11.52 -5.33 33.11
C ILE A 336 -12.24 -6.01 34.27
N PRO A 337 -11.96 -5.73 35.57
CA PRO A 337 -12.66 -6.35 36.69
C PRO A 337 -14.16 -6.09 36.66
N LEU A 338 -14.59 -4.94 36.16
CA LEU A 338 -15.97 -4.52 36.05
C LEU A 338 -16.70 -5.09 34.80
N ARG A 339 -16.08 -6.03 34.10
CA ARG A 339 -16.61 -6.59 32.83
C ARG A 339 -16.96 -5.51 31.80
N GLY A 340 -16.07 -4.52 31.69
CA GLY A 340 -16.24 -3.41 30.74
C GLY A 340 -16.29 -3.89 29.31
N THR A 341 -17.30 -3.41 28.58
CA THR A 341 -17.48 -3.64 27.14
C THR A 341 -17.75 -2.34 26.44
N ARG A 342 -17.50 -2.32 25.16
CA ARG A 342 -17.87 -1.22 24.27
C ARG A 342 -18.43 -1.71 22.95
N ASP A 343 -19.39 -0.95 22.44
CA ASP A 343 -19.72 -0.98 21.03
C ASP A 343 -18.94 0.15 20.34
N ARG A 344 -18.38 -0.12 19.20
CA ARG A 344 -17.47 0.80 18.52
C ARG A 344 -17.78 0.87 17.03
N VAL A 345 -17.70 2.06 16.47
CA VAL A 345 -17.70 2.31 15.02
C VAL A 345 -16.50 3.19 14.69
N THR A 346 -15.70 2.77 13.73
CA THR A 346 -14.48 3.46 13.30
C THR A 346 -14.55 3.73 11.81
N LEU A 347 -14.20 4.93 11.40
CA LEU A 347 -14.03 5.33 10.01
C LEU A 347 -12.62 5.89 9.81
N ASP A 348 -11.85 5.25 8.96
CA ASP A 348 -10.55 5.74 8.51
C ASP A 348 -10.62 6.16 7.05
N LEU A 349 -10.03 7.28 6.73
CA LEU A 349 -9.92 7.81 5.38
C LEU A 349 -8.48 8.22 5.13
N SER A 350 -7.91 7.81 4.00
CA SER A 350 -6.68 8.41 3.51
C SER A 350 -6.87 8.92 2.08
N ARG A 351 -6.20 10.04 1.76
CA ARG A 351 -6.25 10.63 0.42
C ARG A 351 -4.89 11.21 0.03
N ARG A 352 -4.43 10.85 -1.15
CA ARG A 352 -3.31 11.54 -1.77
C ARG A 352 -3.78 12.89 -2.30
N LEU A 353 -3.32 13.96 -1.67
CA LEU A 353 -3.66 15.35 -2.03
C LEU A 353 -2.72 15.90 -3.09
N ALA A 354 -1.46 15.47 -3.06
CA ALA A 354 -0.43 15.74 -4.04
C ALA A 354 0.61 14.61 -3.99
N ASP A 355 1.55 14.56 -4.93
CA ASP A 355 2.60 13.53 -4.92
C ASP A 355 3.47 13.56 -3.66
N TRP A 356 3.57 14.71 -3.01
CA TRP A 356 4.33 14.94 -1.80
C TRP A 356 3.47 15.10 -0.54
N VAL A 357 2.12 14.97 -0.64
CA VAL A 357 1.21 15.10 0.51
C VAL A 357 0.16 14.01 0.51
N VAL A 358 0.07 13.29 1.63
CA VAL A 358 -1.02 12.35 1.94
C VAL A 358 -1.74 12.81 3.19
N GLY A 359 -3.05 13.00 3.11
CA GLY A 359 -3.91 13.32 4.24
C GLY A 359 -4.57 12.07 4.80
N PHE A 360 -4.76 12.04 6.13
CA PHE A 360 -5.46 10.99 6.86
C PHE A 360 -6.49 11.62 7.77
N ALA A 361 -7.66 10.99 7.86
CA ALA A 361 -8.69 11.33 8.82
C ALA A 361 -9.16 10.06 9.50
N HIS A 362 -9.40 10.16 10.78
CA HIS A 362 -9.90 9.09 11.63
C HIS A 362 -11.08 9.61 12.41
N TYR A 363 -12.12 8.81 12.54
CA TYR A 363 -13.26 9.06 13.43
C TYR A 363 -13.64 7.76 14.10
N GLU A 364 -13.82 7.79 15.42
CA GLU A 364 -14.28 6.66 16.21
C GLU A 364 -15.38 7.10 17.18
N TYR A 365 -16.47 6.33 17.24
CA TYR A 365 -17.51 6.44 18.24
C TYR A 365 -17.52 5.20 19.11
N ARG A 366 -17.64 5.36 20.41
CA ARG A 366 -17.64 4.29 21.42
C ARG A 366 -18.81 4.47 22.37
N HIS A 367 -19.49 3.38 22.65
CA HIS A 367 -20.52 3.30 23.66
C HIS A 367 -20.07 2.27 24.70
N TYR A 368 -19.96 2.68 25.97
CA TYR A 368 -19.37 1.89 27.04
C TYR A 368 -20.40 1.34 28.01
N ARG A 369 -20.24 0.07 28.42
CA ARG A 369 -21.00 -0.60 29.46
C ARG A 369 -20.07 -1.32 30.44
N ALA A 370 -20.48 -1.52 31.66
CA ALA A 370 -19.80 -2.39 32.61
C ALA A 370 -20.82 -3.03 33.56
N SER A 371 -20.67 -4.33 33.83
CA SER A 371 -21.57 -5.10 34.71
C SER A 371 -23.06 -4.96 34.36
N GLY A 372 -23.37 -4.71 33.06
CA GLY A 372 -24.74 -4.50 32.59
C GLY A 372 -25.25 -3.06 32.68
N GLU A 373 -24.48 -2.15 33.27
CA GLU A 373 -24.82 -0.73 33.43
C GLU A 373 -24.21 0.10 32.29
N GLU A 374 -24.93 1.12 31.87
CA GLU A 374 -24.44 2.11 30.91
C GLU A 374 -23.38 3.00 31.59
N LEU A 375 -22.24 3.21 30.96
CA LEU A 375 -21.20 4.11 31.48
C LEU A 375 -21.18 5.45 30.74
N GLY A 376 -21.53 5.46 29.46
CA GLY A 376 -21.53 6.68 28.65
C GLY A 376 -20.95 6.45 27.25
N ASN A 377 -20.75 7.56 26.58
CA ASN A 377 -20.30 7.57 25.18
C ASN A 377 -18.99 8.35 25.02
N ALA A 378 -18.16 7.95 24.09
CA ALA A 378 -17.02 8.73 23.67
C ALA A 378 -16.98 8.86 22.15
N TRP A 379 -16.41 9.95 21.69
CA TRP A 379 -16.03 10.08 20.29
C TRP A 379 -14.60 10.59 20.19
N GLU A 380 -13.96 10.22 19.14
CA GLU A 380 -12.60 10.62 18.80
C GLU A 380 -12.56 11.04 17.32
N ALA A 381 -11.86 12.11 17.02
CA ALA A 381 -11.58 12.54 15.68
C ALA A 381 -10.12 12.96 15.55
N ALA A 382 -9.43 12.42 14.59
CA ALA A 382 -8.04 12.77 14.32
C ALA A 382 -7.84 13.12 12.85
N GLY A 383 -6.95 14.05 12.59
CA GLY A 383 -6.49 14.38 11.26
C GLY A 383 -4.98 14.53 11.26
N ARG A 384 -4.32 14.01 10.24
CA ARG A 384 -2.89 14.21 10.02
C ARG A 384 -2.59 14.34 8.55
N ALA A 385 -1.49 15.02 8.22
CA ALA A 385 -0.94 14.98 6.89
C ALA A 385 0.52 14.51 6.95
N GLU A 386 0.93 13.73 5.99
CA GLU A 386 2.32 13.37 5.76
C GLU A 386 2.84 14.19 4.59
N VAL A 387 3.70 15.14 4.88
CA VAL A 387 4.30 16.08 3.93
C VAL A 387 5.75 15.67 3.69
N ALA A 388 6.03 15.09 2.54
CA ALA A 388 7.38 14.67 2.21
C ALA A 388 8.23 15.88 1.86
N LEU A 389 9.19 16.19 2.74
CA LEU A 389 10.19 17.23 2.53
C LEU A 389 11.36 16.74 1.68
N TRP A 390 11.68 15.45 1.77
CA TRP A 390 12.75 14.80 1.03
C TRP A 390 12.41 13.33 0.74
N ARG A 391 12.59 12.87 -0.50
CA ARG A 391 12.27 11.51 -0.95
C ARG A 391 13.37 10.90 -1.84
N SER A 392 14.62 11.18 -1.59
CA SER A 392 15.69 10.57 -2.36
C SER A 392 16.31 9.41 -1.58
N PRO A 393 16.27 8.17 -2.08
CA PRO A 393 16.94 7.06 -1.41
C PRO A 393 18.40 7.36 -1.15
N PRO A 394 18.94 6.89 0.00
CA PRO A 394 18.31 6.04 1.00
C PRO A 394 17.49 6.79 2.06
N LEU A 395 17.41 8.11 2.00
CA LEU A 395 16.83 8.98 3.03
C LEU A 395 15.45 9.51 2.63
N GLN A 396 14.53 9.52 3.60
CA GLN A 396 13.24 10.19 3.52
C GLN A 396 13.04 11.08 4.74
N VAL A 397 12.50 12.27 4.54
CA VAL A 397 12.15 13.20 5.62
C VAL A 397 10.70 13.63 5.42
N THR A 398 9.88 13.43 6.43
CA THR A 398 8.44 13.70 6.39
C THR A 398 8.04 14.58 7.56
N LEU A 399 7.34 15.67 7.27
CA LEU A 399 6.71 16.53 8.27
C LEU A 399 5.29 16.02 8.52
N ILE A 400 4.87 15.97 9.78
CA ILE A 400 3.57 15.41 10.19
C ILE A 400 2.81 16.41 11.05
N PRO A 401 2.10 17.38 10.47
CA PRO A 401 1.08 18.14 11.18
C PRO A 401 -0.11 17.24 11.52
N GLN A 402 -0.60 17.35 12.75
CA GLN A 402 -1.72 16.55 13.21
C GLN A 402 -2.61 17.28 14.20
N LEU A 403 -3.86 16.87 14.25
CA LEU A 403 -4.86 17.33 15.21
C LEU A 403 -5.61 16.12 15.75
N PHE A 404 -6.02 16.22 17.01
CA PHE A 404 -6.72 15.15 17.70
C PHE A 404 -7.73 15.75 18.67
N PHE A 405 -8.95 15.24 18.63
CA PHE A 405 -10.04 15.61 19.51
C PHE A 405 -10.66 14.35 20.09
N GLU A 406 -10.88 14.35 21.38
CA GLU A 406 -11.56 13.27 22.10
C GLU A 406 -12.48 13.84 23.16
N GLU A 407 -13.68 13.31 23.26
CA GLU A 407 -14.62 13.69 24.31
C GLU A 407 -15.39 12.46 24.82
N TYR A 408 -15.46 12.32 26.15
CA TYR A 408 -16.26 11.32 26.83
C TYR A 408 -17.37 11.99 27.60
N THR A 409 -18.61 11.58 27.36
CA THR A 409 -19.82 12.01 28.04
C THR A 409 -20.31 10.85 28.91
N PRO A 410 -20.15 10.96 30.26
CA PRO A 410 -20.61 9.92 31.18
C PRO A 410 -22.14 9.88 31.24
N ASP A 411 -22.70 8.69 31.45
CA ASP A 411 -24.09 8.56 31.81
C ASP A 411 -24.29 9.05 33.26
N ALA A 412 -25.19 10.01 33.44
CA ALA A 412 -25.47 10.63 34.75
C ALA A 412 -26.09 9.64 35.75
N GLY A 413 -26.77 8.59 35.28
CA GLY A 413 -27.43 7.57 36.10
C GLY A 413 -26.52 6.42 36.55
N SER A 414 -25.31 6.27 35.98
CA SER A 414 -24.46 5.12 36.26
C SER A 414 -23.77 5.21 37.64
N PRO A 415 -23.95 4.21 38.51
CA PRO A 415 -23.22 4.13 39.77
C PRO A 415 -21.72 3.83 39.60
N LEU A 416 -21.33 3.37 38.42
CA LEU A 416 -19.93 2.96 38.08
C LEU A 416 -19.13 4.06 37.39
N ARG A 417 -19.73 5.18 37.03
CA ARG A 417 -19.12 6.24 36.22
C ARG A 417 -17.80 6.80 36.79
N ASP A 418 -17.65 6.80 38.09
CA ASP A 418 -16.49 7.36 38.80
C ASP A 418 -15.44 6.25 39.13
N GLN A 419 -15.76 4.97 38.88
CA GLN A 419 -14.84 3.84 39.11
C GLN A 419 -13.88 3.64 37.98
N ILE A 420 -14.24 4.09 36.77
CA ILE A 420 -13.37 3.98 35.55
C ILE A 420 -13.03 5.39 35.11
N ALA A 421 -11.74 5.70 35.16
CA ALA A 421 -11.24 7.00 34.69
C ALA A 421 -11.20 7.05 33.16
N PHE A 422 -12.10 7.81 32.56
CA PHE A 422 -12.03 8.17 31.15
C PHE A 422 -11.56 9.62 30.99
N ILE A 423 -10.82 9.90 29.93
CA ILE A 423 -10.47 11.28 29.57
C ILE A 423 -11.75 12.00 29.12
N ARG A 424 -12.20 13.00 29.88
CA ARG A 424 -13.43 13.73 29.56
C ARG A 424 -13.30 14.56 28.28
N ARG A 425 -12.15 15.18 28.07
CA ARG A 425 -11.90 15.97 26.88
C ARG A 425 -10.40 16.14 26.63
N ARG A 426 -10.00 16.00 25.37
CA ARG A 426 -8.65 16.26 24.90
C ARG A 426 -8.73 16.91 23.52
N ASP A 427 -8.13 18.08 23.38
CA ASP A 427 -8.04 18.83 22.13
C ASP A 427 -6.57 19.10 21.85
N MET A 428 -5.94 18.34 20.94
CA MET A 428 -4.50 18.43 20.72
C MET A 428 -4.15 18.91 19.30
N LEU A 429 -3.17 19.78 19.23
CA LEU A 429 -2.45 20.11 18.00
C LEU A 429 -1.04 19.57 18.09
N GLY A 430 -0.55 18.95 17.05
CA GLY A 430 0.77 18.37 17.01
C GLY A 430 1.52 18.68 15.73
N MET A 431 2.84 18.71 15.86
CA MET A 431 3.77 18.81 14.73
C MET A 431 4.89 17.81 14.94
N GLY A 432 5.07 16.91 13.97
CA GLY A 432 6.09 15.86 14.02
C GLY A 432 7.03 15.92 12.83
N LEU A 433 8.22 15.37 13.04
CA LEU A 433 9.20 15.09 12.01
C LEU A 433 9.55 13.61 12.06
N LEU A 434 9.51 12.94 10.91
CA LEU A 434 9.88 11.54 10.75
C LEU A 434 11.03 11.44 9.73
N VAL A 435 12.10 10.78 10.13
CA VAL A 435 13.24 10.47 9.26
C VAL A 435 13.27 8.97 9.03
N GLY A 436 13.20 8.56 7.79
CA GLY A 436 13.30 7.16 7.36
C GLY A 436 14.59 6.93 6.59
N TRP A 437 15.27 5.85 6.87
CA TRP A 437 16.49 5.44 6.18
C TRP A 437 16.42 3.98 5.76
N GLU A 438 16.68 3.72 4.48
CA GLU A 438 16.89 2.36 3.96
C GLU A 438 18.38 2.02 4.12
N VAL A 439 18.70 1.32 5.23
CA VAL A 439 20.07 0.98 5.62
C VAL A 439 20.69 -0.05 4.67
N LEU A 440 19.86 -1.03 4.28
CA LEU A 440 20.16 -2.10 3.32
C LEU A 440 18.87 -2.42 2.54
N PRO A 441 18.97 -3.03 1.36
CA PRO A 441 17.76 -3.50 0.65
C PRO A 441 16.87 -4.36 1.55
N GLY A 442 15.65 -3.89 1.80
CA GLY A 442 14.70 -4.56 2.68
C GLY A 442 14.86 -4.28 4.18
N LEU A 443 15.84 -3.50 4.62
CA LEU A 443 15.98 -3.03 6.01
C LEU A 443 15.76 -1.52 6.07
N ARG A 444 14.62 -1.12 6.62
CA ARG A 444 14.26 0.28 6.83
C ARG A 444 14.19 0.61 8.31
N VAL A 445 14.81 1.71 8.69
CA VAL A 445 14.73 2.28 10.03
C VAL A 445 14.06 3.65 9.93
N GLN A 446 13.12 3.92 10.84
CA GLN A 446 12.47 5.22 10.94
C GLN A 446 12.56 5.71 12.38
N VAL A 447 12.84 7.00 12.54
CA VAL A 447 12.82 7.68 13.84
C VAL A 447 12.06 8.98 13.68
N GLY A 448 11.21 9.26 14.63
CA GLY A 448 10.42 10.49 14.62
C GLY A 448 10.18 11.04 16.01
N SER A 449 9.83 12.31 16.05
CA SER A 449 9.35 12.97 17.25
C SER A 449 8.22 13.92 16.90
N THR A 450 7.23 13.99 17.75
CA THR A 450 6.08 14.89 17.62
C THR A 450 5.89 15.66 18.93
N GLY A 451 5.79 16.96 18.84
CA GLY A 451 5.36 17.81 19.95
C GLY A 451 3.86 18.05 19.83
N HIS A 452 3.15 17.93 20.95
CA HIS A 452 1.72 18.17 21.03
C HIS A 452 1.41 19.28 22.04
N ARG A 453 0.39 20.04 21.78
CA ARG A 453 -0.19 20.99 22.74
C ARG A 453 -1.66 20.65 22.92
N ASP A 454 -2.03 20.31 24.16
CA ASP A 454 -3.42 20.20 24.57
C ASP A 454 -3.99 21.60 24.80
N LEU A 455 -4.96 21.98 23.98
CA LEU A 455 -5.58 23.32 24.00
C LEU A 455 -6.55 23.48 25.17
N HIS A 456 -7.11 22.36 25.68
CA HIS A 456 -8.05 22.36 26.77
C HIS A 456 -7.33 22.42 28.15
N ARG A 457 -6.26 21.62 28.29
CA ARG A 457 -5.47 21.53 29.53
C ARG A 457 -4.32 22.52 29.58
N ALA A 458 -4.04 23.21 28.48
CA ALA A 458 -2.87 24.08 28.29
C ALA A 458 -1.51 23.37 28.56
N SER A 459 -1.47 22.05 28.44
CA SER A 459 -0.27 21.22 28.64
C SER A 459 0.43 20.93 27.29
N THR A 460 1.70 20.57 27.39
CA THR A 460 2.49 20.11 26.25
C THR A 460 2.98 18.70 26.51
N SER A 461 2.96 17.87 25.46
CA SER A 461 3.50 16.52 25.51
C SER A 461 4.43 16.24 24.33
N TRP A 462 5.28 15.24 24.46
CA TRP A 462 6.18 14.80 23.43
C TRP A 462 6.04 13.32 23.19
N GLU A 463 6.05 12.98 21.92
CA GLU A 463 6.05 11.63 21.44
C GLU A 463 7.35 11.36 20.70
N VAL A 464 7.98 10.23 20.98
CA VAL A 464 9.15 9.73 20.25
C VAL A 464 8.81 8.37 19.70
N LEU A 465 9.04 8.18 18.41
CA LEU A 465 8.76 6.96 17.68
C LEU A 465 10.04 6.41 17.06
N GLY A 466 10.26 5.11 17.20
CA GLY A 466 11.28 4.36 16.47
C GLY A 466 10.65 3.13 15.82
N GLU A 467 10.91 2.91 14.55
CA GLU A 467 10.44 1.72 13.82
C GLU A 467 11.59 1.09 13.06
N VAL A 468 11.68 -0.23 13.13
CA VAL A 468 12.56 -1.07 12.29
C VAL A 468 11.66 -2.01 11.52
N ARG A 469 11.75 -1.97 10.20
CA ARG A 469 11.10 -2.94 9.30
C ARG A 469 12.19 -3.67 8.54
N TRP A 470 12.19 -4.99 8.65
CA TRP A 470 13.20 -5.81 8.02
C TRP A 470 12.57 -6.97 7.26
N ARG A 471 12.68 -6.96 5.95
CA ARG A 471 12.38 -8.10 5.08
C ARG A 471 13.62 -8.99 5.03
N ILE A 472 13.68 -9.95 5.95
CA ILE A 472 14.82 -10.87 6.13
C ILE A 472 14.99 -11.76 4.90
N ARG A 473 13.86 -12.23 4.38
CA ARG A 473 13.73 -12.98 3.13
C ARG A 473 12.42 -12.58 2.45
N ARG A 474 12.23 -12.95 1.17
CA ARG A 474 11.00 -12.67 0.42
C ARG A 474 9.72 -13.22 1.09
N TRP A 475 9.85 -14.17 2.01
CA TRP A 475 8.76 -14.83 2.74
C TRP A 475 8.76 -14.56 4.25
N VAL A 476 9.69 -13.75 4.78
CA VAL A 476 9.75 -13.36 6.20
C VAL A 476 9.93 -11.87 6.32
N GLU A 477 8.98 -11.21 6.98
CA GLU A 477 9.07 -9.80 7.34
C GLU A 477 8.94 -9.62 8.86
N MET A 478 9.79 -8.81 9.44
CA MET A 478 9.74 -8.41 10.84
C MET A 478 9.56 -6.90 10.92
N ARG A 479 8.68 -6.48 11.83
CA ARG A 479 8.48 -5.07 12.17
C ARG A 479 8.56 -4.91 13.67
N VAL A 480 9.36 -3.97 14.14
CA VAL A 480 9.44 -3.59 15.54
C VAL A 480 9.17 -2.10 15.63
N LEU A 481 8.25 -1.70 16.48
CA LEU A 481 7.90 -0.32 16.75
C LEU A 481 8.01 -0.06 18.23
N TYR A 482 8.65 1.04 18.59
CA TYR A 482 8.66 1.61 19.93
C TYR A 482 8.11 3.02 19.87
N ASN A 483 7.20 3.33 20.77
CA ASN A 483 6.64 4.66 20.93
C ASN A 483 6.65 5.04 22.42
N ARG A 484 7.05 6.27 22.71
CA ARG A 484 6.98 6.84 24.05
C ARG A 484 6.31 8.21 23.99
N ASN A 485 5.23 8.35 24.75
CA ASN A 485 4.49 9.59 24.89
C ASN A 485 4.57 10.07 26.34
N THR A 486 4.83 11.35 26.57
CA THR A 486 4.99 11.91 27.93
C THR A 486 3.67 12.26 28.62
N ASP A 487 2.55 12.28 27.89
CA ASP A 487 1.19 12.56 28.42
C ASP A 487 0.16 11.62 27.77
N GLY A 488 0.54 10.36 27.53
CA GLY A 488 -0.30 9.39 26.83
C GLY A 488 -1.27 8.63 27.72
N SER A 489 -1.06 8.61 29.03
CA SER A 489 -1.91 7.81 29.92
C SER A 489 -3.21 8.54 30.29
N LEU A 490 -4.28 7.77 30.50
CA LEU A 490 -5.59 8.26 30.96
C LEU A 490 -5.53 9.05 32.27
N LEU A 491 -4.52 8.77 33.09
CA LEU A 491 -4.33 9.40 34.41
C LEU A 491 -3.29 10.53 34.40
N GLY A 492 -2.75 10.88 33.21
CA GLY A 492 -1.57 11.72 33.05
C GLY A 492 -0.30 10.89 33.28
N GLY A 493 0.79 11.23 32.61
CA GLY A 493 2.09 10.57 32.77
C GLY A 493 2.56 9.87 31.49
N THR A 494 3.71 9.21 31.62
CA THR A 494 4.38 8.60 30.47
C THR A 494 3.72 7.28 30.06
N GLU A 495 3.44 7.15 28.78
CA GLU A 495 3.06 5.89 28.14
C GLU A 495 4.20 5.38 27.27
N GLN A 496 4.46 4.08 27.30
CA GLN A 496 5.42 3.41 26.43
C GLN A 496 4.74 2.24 25.74
N LEU A 497 4.77 2.24 24.43
CA LEU A 497 4.22 1.20 23.57
C LEU A 497 5.36 0.50 22.85
N PHE A 498 5.38 -0.82 22.91
CA PHE A 498 6.26 -1.67 22.12
C PHE A 498 5.41 -2.65 21.32
N ILE A 499 5.64 -2.73 20.01
CA ILE A 499 4.99 -3.67 19.12
C ILE A 499 6.06 -4.43 18.34
N ALA A 500 5.98 -5.75 18.28
CA ALA A 500 6.80 -6.58 17.41
C ALA A 500 5.89 -7.50 16.60
N ASN A 501 6.04 -7.47 15.29
CA ASN A 501 5.30 -8.32 14.37
C ASN A 501 6.29 -9.20 13.60
N LEU A 502 5.95 -10.46 13.41
CA LEU A 502 6.63 -11.38 12.52
C LEU A 502 5.60 -11.98 11.57
N GLU A 503 5.80 -11.77 10.29
CA GLU A 503 4.96 -12.31 9.22
C GLU A 503 5.74 -13.34 8.42
N ILE A 504 5.17 -14.53 8.23
CA ILE A 504 5.73 -15.63 7.43
C ILE A 504 4.74 -15.99 6.35
N LEU A 505 5.15 -15.86 5.08
CA LEU A 505 4.41 -16.31 3.91
C LEU A 505 4.81 -17.76 3.58
N TYR A 506 3.87 -18.65 3.20
CA TYR A 506 4.16 -20.03 2.80
C TYR A 506 3.17 -20.58 1.76
#